data_0d6c604787082090953e4a25617440a6
#
_entry.id   0d6c604787082090953e4a25617440a6
#
_cell.length_a   1.000
_cell.length_b   1.000
_cell.length_c   1.000
_cell.angle_alpha   90.00
_cell.angle_beta   90.00
_cell.angle_gamma   90.00
#
_symmetry.space_group_name_H-M   'P 1'
#
loop_
_entity.id
_entity.type
_entity.pdbx_description
1 polymer ?
#
loop_
_entity_poly.entity_id
_entity_poly.type
_entity_poly.pdbx_seq_one_letter_code
_entity_poly.pdbx_strand_id
1 'polypeptide(L)'
;MPTLSEIQNAVLAQKNGAQDTMRRSYLKALGRYTGRDTITYATAFTVPKLGVPQAVFAVDVGDMPGFMSALHGLRGDNLDLILHSPGGSLEAADQIVQYLRAKYKHIRAIVPQNAMSAATMIACACDEIVMGKHSAL
;
A
#
# COMPACT_ATOMS: atom_id res chain seq x y z
N MET A 1 16.36 13.25 -3.63
CA MET A 1 15.81 11.96 -3.19
C MET A 1 16.96 11.10 -2.68
N PRO A 2 16.85 10.44 -1.53
CA PRO A 2 17.90 9.56 -1.05
C PRO A 2 18.08 8.37 -2.00
N THR A 3 19.31 7.94 -2.17
CA THR A 3 19.67 6.75 -2.93
C THR A 3 19.28 5.47 -2.19
N LEU A 4 19.20 4.34 -2.90
CA LEU A 4 18.92 3.04 -2.28
C LEU A 4 19.95 2.70 -1.19
N SER A 5 21.22 3.00 -1.43
CA SER A 5 22.30 2.76 -0.46
C SER A 5 22.17 3.61 0.80
N GLU A 6 21.76 4.88 0.68
CA GLU A 6 21.49 5.73 1.83
C GLU A 6 20.32 5.21 2.68
N ILE A 7 19.27 4.73 2.02
CA ILE A 7 18.13 4.11 2.70
C ILE A 7 18.56 2.83 3.42
N GLN A 8 19.33 1.95 2.75
CA GLN A 8 19.84 0.72 3.35
C GLN A 8 20.72 0.99 4.56
N ASN A 9 21.64 1.94 4.45
CA ASN A 9 22.51 2.32 5.56
C ASN A 9 21.72 2.90 6.74
N ALA A 10 20.71 3.72 6.48
CA ALA A 10 19.84 4.26 7.52
C ALA A 10 19.02 3.16 8.21
N VAL A 11 18.55 2.14 7.47
CA VAL A 11 17.88 0.96 8.04
C VAL A 11 18.84 0.14 8.92
N LEU A 12 20.06 -0.09 8.45
CA LEU A 12 21.07 -0.84 9.20
C LEU A 12 21.56 -0.11 10.47
N ALA A 13 21.56 1.21 10.44
CA ALA A 13 21.97 2.04 11.58
C ALA A 13 20.94 2.05 12.73
N GLN A 14 19.70 1.68 12.48
CA GLN A 14 18.65 1.63 13.49
C GLN A 14 18.42 0.18 13.95
N LYS A 15 18.46 -0.06 15.26
CA LYS A 15 18.08 -1.35 15.86
C LYS A 15 16.56 -1.45 15.87
N ASN A 16 15.99 -2.63 15.86
CA ASN A 16 14.58 -3.03 15.91
C ASN A 16 13.52 -1.93 15.58
N GLY A 17 12.70 -2.16 14.54
CA GLY A 17 11.65 -1.22 14.12
C GLY A 17 12.08 -0.13 13.12
N ALA A 18 13.35 -0.10 12.71
CA ALA A 18 13.90 0.88 11.77
C ALA A 18 13.12 0.97 10.46
N GLN A 19 12.77 -0.18 9.90
CA GLN A 19 12.01 -0.23 8.63
C GLN A 19 10.63 0.42 8.78
N ASP A 20 9.95 0.18 9.90
CA ASP A 20 8.63 0.77 10.16
C ASP A 20 8.73 2.28 10.39
N THR A 21 9.70 2.71 11.18
CA THR A 21 9.96 4.14 11.43
C THR A 21 10.26 4.89 10.13
N MET A 22 11.09 4.32 9.26
CA MET A 22 11.41 4.93 7.97
C MET A 22 10.21 4.95 7.03
N ARG A 23 9.47 3.85 6.93
CA ARG A 23 8.22 3.79 6.14
C ARG A 23 7.25 4.87 6.58
N ARG A 24 6.99 5.00 7.87
CA ARG A 24 6.11 6.04 8.42
C ARG A 24 6.60 7.45 8.13
N SER A 25 7.90 7.70 8.18
CA SER A 25 8.46 9.02 7.87
C SER A 25 8.22 9.41 6.41
N TYR A 26 8.43 8.49 5.47
CA TYR A 26 8.16 8.72 4.05
C TYR A 26 6.68 8.86 3.72
N LEU A 27 5.81 8.06 4.35
CA LEU A 27 4.36 8.22 4.19
C LEU A 27 3.89 9.59 4.68
N LYS A 28 4.40 10.06 5.83
CA LYS A 28 4.12 11.41 6.31
C LYS A 28 4.64 12.50 5.37
N ALA A 29 5.84 12.32 4.81
CA ALA A 29 6.41 13.26 3.86
C ALA A 29 5.56 13.34 2.59
N LEU A 30 5.12 12.19 2.05
CA LEU A 30 4.23 12.13 0.89
C LEU A 30 2.90 12.81 1.19
N GLY A 31 2.26 12.48 2.31
CA GLY A 31 0.98 13.09 2.71
C GLY A 31 1.07 14.60 2.88
N ARG A 32 2.18 15.12 3.43
CA ARG A 32 2.42 16.57 3.50
C ARG A 32 2.60 17.20 2.12
N TYR A 33 3.30 16.53 1.22
CA TYR A 33 3.55 17.01 -0.13
C TYR A 33 2.27 17.04 -0.97
N THR A 34 1.44 16.02 -0.86
CA THR A 34 0.20 15.89 -1.65
C THR A 34 -1.01 16.54 -1.00
N GLY A 35 -0.96 16.81 0.31
CA GLY A 35 -2.12 17.26 1.09
C GLY A 35 -3.22 16.19 1.23
N ARG A 36 -2.86 14.90 1.12
CA ARG A 36 -3.79 13.76 1.12
C ARG A 36 -3.47 12.81 2.25
N ASP A 37 -4.48 12.12 2.76
CA ASP A 37 -4.24 10.95 3.60
C ASP A 37 -3.43 9.91 2.80
N THR A 38 -2.49 9.24 3.43
CA THR A 38 -1.60 8.30 2.73
C THR A 38 -1.49 7.01 3.50
N ILE A 39 -1.81 5.90 2.86
CA ILE A 39 -1.62 4.55 3.41
C ILE A 39 -0.88 3.65 2.41
N THR A 40 -0.33 2.56 2.91
CA THR A 40 0.31 1.52 2.09
C THR A 40 -0.37 0.18 2.34
N TYR A 41 -0.77 -0.48 1.25
CA TYR A 41 -1.11 -1.88 1.23
C TYR A 41 -0.09 -2.61 0.36
N ALA A 42 0.85 -3.30 1.00
CA ALA A 42 1.95 -3.95 0.31
C ALA A 42 2.27 -5.31 0.95
N THR A 43 2.48 -6.31 0.11
CA THR A 43 2.88 -7.65 0.52
C THR A 43 4.24 -8.02 -0.08
N ALA A 44 5.01 -8.85 0.62
CA ALA A 44 6.37 -9.24 0.20
C ALA A 44 6.38 -10.43 -0.76
N PHE A 45 5.41 -10.52 -1.68
CA PHE A 45 5.24 -11.67 -2.56
C PHE A 45 6.36 -11.84 -3.60
N THR A 46 7.08 -10.77 -3.90
CA THR A 46 8.21 -10.79 -4.84
C THR A 46 9.52 -11.28 -4.21
N VAL A 47 9.53 -11.44 -2.87
CA VAL A 47 10.70 -11.90 -2.14
C VAL A 47 10.43 -13.32 -1.62
N PRO A 48 11.11 -14.35 -2.16
CA PRO A 48 10.94 -15.72 -1.67
C PRO A 48 11.25 -15.83 -0.19
N LYS A 49 10.32 -16.39 0.57
CA LYS A 49 10.51 -16.68 2.00
C LYS A 49 10.38 -18.18 2.21
N LEU A 50 11.45 -18.78 2.71
CA LEU A 50 11.48 -20.22 3.00
C LEU A 50 10.38 -20.58 4.02
N GLY A 51 9.55 -21.58 3.67
CA GLY A 51 8.49 -22.08 4.56
C GLY A 51 7.23 -21.21 4.63
N VAL A 52 7.13 -20.12 3.85
CA VAL A 52 5.93 -19.29 3.81
C VAL A 52 5.16 -19.54 2.51
N PRO A 53 3.93 -20.10 2.56
CA PRO A 53 3.10 -20.29 1.36
C PRO A 53 2.79 -18.95 0.67
N GLN A 54 2.78 -18.95 -0.66
CA GLN A 54 2.45 -17.75 -1.45
C GLN A 54 1.04 -17.20 -1.15
N ALA A 55 0.10 -18.05 -0.79
CA ALA A 55 -1.26 -17.66 -0.42
C ALA A 55 -1.33 -16.67 0.75
N VAL A 56 -0.32 -16.66 1.63
CA VAL A 56 -0.24 -15.70 2.76
C VAL A 56 -0.08 -14.24 2.28
N PHE A 57 0.38 -14.04 1.05
CA PHE A 57 0.59 -12.70 0.48
C PHE A 57 -0.59 -12.23 -0.38
N ALA A 58 -1.62 -13.07 -0.54
CA ALA A 58 -2.79 -12.74 -1.33
C ALA A 58 -3.73 -11.78 -0.59
N VAL A 59 -4.50 -11.01 -1.35
CA VAL A 59 -5.60 -10.19 -0.82
C VAL A 59 -6.65 -11.12 -0.20
N ASP A 60 -6.98 -10.90 1.05
CA ASP A 60 -7.90 -11.74 1.82
C ASP A 60 -8.85 -10.89 2.68
N VAL A 61 -9.99 -11.46 3.05
CA VAL A 61 -10.97 -10.79 3.92
C VAL A 61 -10.39 -10.41 5.30
N GLY A 62 -9.35 -11.13 5.75
CA GLY A 62 -8.61 -10.82 6.96
C GLY A 62 -7.80 -9.52 6.90
N ASP A 63 -7.64 -8.91 5.71
CA ASP A 63 -6.95 -7.62 5.56
C ASP A 63 -7.81 -6.42 6.00
N MET A 64 -9.13 -6.59 6.05
CA MET A 64 -10.06 -5.50 6.42
C MET A 64 -9.74 -4.84 7.77
N PRO A 65 -9.48 -5.57 8.86
CA PRO A 65 -9.06 -4.94 10.12
C PRO A 65 -7.79 -4.10 10.00
N GLY A 66 -6.88 -4.51 9.11
CA GLY A 66 -5.66 -3.73 8.79
C GLY A 66 -6.00 -2.39 8.14
N PHE A 67 -6.89 -2.38 7.15
CA PHE A 67 -7.37 -1.13 6.53
C PHE A 67 -8.10 -0.24 7.54
N MET A 68 -9.00 -0.80 8.34
CA MET A 68 -9.71 -0.05 9.38
C MET A 68 -8.74 0.60 10.37
N SER A 69 -7.71 -0.14 10.81
CA SER A 69 -6.69 0.36 11.71
C SER A 69 -5.81 1.44 11.06
N ALA A 70 -5.38 1.24 9.82
CA ALA A 70 -4.55 2.21 9.10
C ALA A 70 -5.28 3.53 8.84
N LEU A 71 -6.59 3.48 8.63
CA LEU A 71 -7.44 4.64 8.36
C LEU A 71 -8.04 5.27 9.61
N HIS A 72 -7.82 4.66 10.78
CA HIS A 72 -8.32 5.20 12.04
C HIS A 72 -7.68 6.56 12.34
N GLY A 73 -8.51 7.56 12.60
CA GLY A 73 -8.07 8.92 12.92
C GLY A 73 -7.68 9.78 11.71
N LEU A 74 -7.58 9.23 10.50
CA LEU A 74 -7.43 10.00 9.28
C LEU A 74 -8.77 10.68 8.94
N ARG A 75 -8.73 11.98 8.59
CA ARG A 75 -9.93 12.80 8.41
C ARG A 75 -9.97 13.56 7.08
N GLY A 76 -9.05 13.25 6.16
CA GLY A 76 -9.03 13.86 4.84
C GLY A 76 -10.18 13.35 3.95
N ASP A 77 -10.49 14.12 2.93
CA ASP A 77 -11.45 13.73 1.87
C ASP A 77 -10.80 12.94 0.75
N ASN A 78 -9.48 13.01 0.65
CA ASN A 78 -8.67 12.44 -0.45
C ASN A 78 -7.65 11.45 0.10
N LEU A 79 -7.48 10.34 -0.60
CA LEU A 79 -6.56 9.26 -0.21
C LEU A 79 -5.52 9.00 -1.31
N ASP A 80 -4.26 8.82 -0.90
CA ASP A 80 -3.21 8.17 -1.67
C ASP A 80 -3.01 6.73 -1.14
N LEU A 81 -3.37 5.75 -1.95
CA LEU A 81 -3.19 4.33 -1.66
C LEU A 81 -1.97 3.81 -2.41
N ILE A 82 -0.87 3.58 -1.71
CA ILE A 82 0.29 2.88 -2.27
C ILE A 82 -0.02 1.39 -2.28
N LEU A 83 -0.02 0.78 -3.48
CA LEU A 83 -0.50 -0.58 -3.70
C LEU A 83 0.59 -1.46 -4.32
N HIS A 84 0.91 -2.57 -3.64
CA HIS A 84 1.83 -3.59 -4.14
C HIS A 84 1.38 -4.98 -3.67
N SER A 85 0.77 -5.77 -4.56
CA SER A 85 0.14 -7.04 -4.21
C SER A 85 0.02 -7.98 -5.41
N PRO A 86 0.09 -9.30 -5.21
CA PRO A 86 -0.16 -10.30 -6.25
C PRO A 86 -1.65 -10.42 -6.60
N GLY A 87 -2.54 -9.77 -5.84
CA GLY A 87 -3.96 -10.01 -5.89
C GLY A 87 -4.41 -11.11 -4.94
N GLY A 88 -5.58 -11.68 -5.19
CA GLY A 88 -6.19 -12.71 -4.33
C GLY A 88 -7.70 -12.74 -4.47
N SER A 89 -8.42 -12.72 -3.35
CA SER A 89 -9.88 -12.79 -3.31
C SER A 89 -10.53 -11.54 -3.93
N LEU A 90 -11.40 -11.76 -4.91
CA LEU A 90 -12.20 -10.70 -5.53
C LEU A 90 -13.21 -10.11 -4.54
N GLU A 91 -13.77 -10.97 -3.69
CA GLU A 91 -14.70 -10.55 -2.64
C GLU A 91 -14.03 -9.63 -1.63
N ALA A 92 -12.81 -9.97 -1.20
CA ALA A 92 -12.03 -9.12 -0.31
C ALA A 92 -11.68 -7.78 -0.97
N ALA A 93 -11.30 -7.78 -2.24
CA ALA A 93 -11.02 -6.56 -2.99
C ALA A 93 -12.25 -5.66 -3.09
N ASP A 94 -13.43 -6.22 -3.36
CA ASP A 94 -14.69 -5.47 -3.41
C ASP A 94 -15.02 -4.84 -2.05
N GLN A 95 -14.88 -5.58 -0.95
CA GLN A 95 -15.10 -5.06 0.40
C GLN A 95 -14.15 -3.90 0.72
N ILE A 96 -12.85 -4.04 0.37
CA ILE A 96 -11.86 -2.98 0.55
C ILE A 96 -12.28 -1.74 -0.23
N VAL A 97 -12.63 -1.89 -1.51
CA VAL A 97 -13.05 -0.78 -2.37
C VAL A 97 -14.28 -0.07 -1.79
N GLN A 98 -15.31 -0.82 -1.39
CA GLN A 98 -16.52 -0.24 -0.79
C GLN A 98 -16.19 0.54 0.49
N TYR A 99 -15.32 0.00 1.35
CA TYR A 99 -14.90 0.67 2.56
C TYR A 99 -14.14 1.98 2.29
N LEU A 100 -13.21 1.96 1.34
CA LEU A 100 -12.46 3.15 0.94
C LEU A 100 -13.36 4.22 0.32
N ARG A 101 -14.29 3.81 -0.55
CA ARG A 101 -15.26 4.69 -1.21
C ARG A 101 -16.26 5.31 -0.25
N ALA A 102 -16.64 4.59 0.80
CA ALA A 102 -17.52 5.15 1.85
C ALA A 102 -16.83 6.26 2.65
N LYS A 103 -15.49 6.23 2.74
CA LYS A 103 -14.71 7.19 3.53
C LYS A 103 -14.16 8.36 2.71
N TYR A 104 -13.74 8.13 1.47
CA TYR A 104 -13.02 9.12 0.67
C TYR A 104 -13.79 9.53 -0.58
N LYS A 105 -13.74 10.83 -0.89
CA LYS A 105 -14.35 11.40 -2.11
C LYS A 105 -13.50 11.15 -3.34
N HIS A 106 -12.17 11.16 -3.18
CA HIS A 106 -11.21 10.94 -4.26
C HIS A 106 -10.08 10.04 -3.79
N ILE A 107 -9.85 8.96 -4.51
CA ILE A 107 -8.82 7.96 -4.21
C ILE A 107 -7.86 7.88 -5.38
N ARG A 108 -6.55 7.98 -5.09
CA ARG A 108 -5.49 7.78 -6.06
C ARG A 108 -4.69 6.53 -5.68
N ALA A 109 -4.64 5.56 -6.59
CA ALA A 109 -3.76 4.41 -6.45
C ALA A 109 -2.36 4.79 -6.95
N ILE A 110 -1.34 4.50 -6.16
CA ILE A 110 0.07 4.63 -6.54
C ILE A 110 0.65 3.21 -6.61
N VAL A 111 1.04 2.78 -7.81
CA VAL A 111 1.56 1.43 -8.06
C VAL A 111 3.04 1.53 -8.40
N PRO A 112 3.94 1.34 -7.40
CA PRO A 112 5.39 1.45 -7.63
C PRO A 112 5.97 0.30 -8.45
N GLN A 113 5.41 -0.90 -8.33
CA GLN A 113 5.87 -2.11 -9.01
C GLN A 113 4.70 -2.93 -9.57
N ASN A 114 4.00 -3.70 -8.74
CA ASN A 114 2.97 -4.62 -9.22
C ASN A 114 1.69 -4.53 -8.39
N ALA A 115 0.55 -4.47 -9.06
CA ALA A 115 -0.77 -4.64 -8.45
C ALA A 115 -1.61 -5.56 -9.34
N MET A 116 -1.49 -6.87 -9.12
CA MET A 116 -2.00 -7.89 -10.04
C MET A 116 -3.37 -8.42 -9.63
N SER A 117 -4.16 -8.90 -10.59
CA SER A 117 -5.44 -9.61 -10.33
C SER A 117 -6.40 -8.76 -9.47
N ALA A 118 -6.83 -9.24 -8.31
CA ALA A 118 -7.72 -8.50 -7.39
C ALA A 118 -7.15 -7.13 -6.99
N ALA A 119 -5.82 -6.98 -6.89
CA ALA A 119 -5.19 -5.69 -6.66
C ALA A 119 -5.31 -4.74 -7.87
N THR A 120 -5.32 -5.27 -9.10
CA THR A 120 -5.66 -4.48 -10.29
C THR A 120 -7.07 -3.91 -10.18
N MET A 121 -8.03 -4.71 -9.70
CA MET A 121 -9.41 -4.25 -9.50
C MET A 121 -9.49 -3.12 -8.47
N ILE A 122 -8.75 -3.23 -7.36
CA ILE A 122 -8.66 -2.14 -6.37
C ILE A 122 -8.12 -0.87 -7.03
N ALA A 123 -7.04 -0.98 -7.82
CA ALA A 123 -6.47 0.17 -8.52
C ALA A 123 -7.45 0.79 -9.52
N CYS A 124 -8.12 -0.03 -10.34
CA CYS A 124 -9.10 0.43 -11.33
C CYS A 124 -10.36 1.05 -10.69
N ALA A 125 -10.68 0.70 -9.46
CA ALA A 125 -11.78 1.30 -8.71
C ALA A 125 -11.42 2.67 -8.11
N CYS A 126 -10.16 3.12 -8.21
CA CYS A 126 -9.73 4.45 -7.80
C CYS A 126 -10.02 5.49 -8.90
N ASP A 127 -10.03 6.78 -8.52
CA ASP A 127 -10.27 7.88 -9.46
C ASP A 127 -9.05 8.16 -10.33
N GLU A 128 -7.86 7.85 -9.83
CA GLU A 128 -6.59 8.09 -10.50
C GLU A 128 -5.62 6.94 -10.22
N ILE A 129 -4.82 6.56 -11.22
CA ILE A 129 -3.76 5.57 -11.07
C ILE A 129 -2.43 6.20 -11.48
N VAL A 130 -1.48 6.21 -10.57
CA VAL A 130 -0.10 6.64 -10.82
C VAL A 130 0.78 5.41 -10.85
N MET A 131 1.43 5.19 -11.99
CA MET A 131 2.30 4.03 -12.19
C MET A 131 3.76 4.45 -12.35
N GLY A 132 4.67 3.67 -11.81
CA GLY A 132 6.08 3.76 -12.11
C GLY A 132 6.37 3.32 -13.55
N LYS A 133 7.52 3.71 -14.10
CA LYS A 133 7.91 3.38 -15.49
C LYS A 133 7.91 1.87 -15.80
N HIS A 134 8.15 1.04 -14.79
CA HIS A 134 8.24 -0.41 -14.91
C HIS A 134 7.18 -1.14 -14.07
N SER A 135 6.15 -0.42 -13.62
CA SER A 135 5.06 -1.03 -12.87
C SER A 135 4.05 -1.72 -13.79
N ALA A 136 3.33 -2.69 -13.22
CA ALA A 136 2.33 -3.50 -13.91
C ALA A 136 1.04 -3.64 -13.08
N LEU A 137 -0.07 -3.77 -13.79
CA LEU A 137 -1.41 -4.09 -13.30
C LEU A 137 -1.84 -5.45 -13.82
#